data_bc7d8e7fb88a96b2712ba6126dc35102
#
_entry.id   bc7d8e7fb88a96b2712ba6126dc35102
#
_cell.length_a   1.000
_cell.length_b   1.000
_cell.length_c   1.000
_cell.angle_alpha   90.00
_cell.angle_beta   90.00
_cell.angle_gamma   90.00
#
_symmetry.space_group_name_H-M   'P 1'
#
loop_
_entity.id
_entity.type
_entity.pdbx_description
1 polymer ?
#
loop_
_entity_poly.entity_id
_entity_poly.type
_entity_poly.pdbx_seq_one_letter_code
_entity_poly.pdbx_strand_id
1 'polypeptide(L)'
;SVCHDQFFFFFWVMSAASRQKFSLYLQLIRWDRPAGWLLLLWPTLSALWLAAGGFPGWHLLAVFTLGTILMRSAGCCINDVADREFDKHVKRTAQRPVTSGAVSVREALWVGALLALIAFGLVLTTNTATVLWSFAALAVALVYPYAKRFVSMPQAVLGVAFSFGIPMAYSAVLGTIPGQAWVLLIGNLFWVLAYDTEYAMVDRDDDLRIGMKTSAITLGRLDVTAIMLFYGLYLAIWSWVVAPLVQAWAWWLGASAAALQVVWHY
;
A
#
# COMPACT_ATOMS: atom_id res chain seq x y z
N SER A 1 24.16 11.71 -14.80
CA SER A 1 24.75 12.69 -13.90
C SER A 1 24.08 14.05 -13.97
N VAL A 2 23.68 14.56 -15.15
CA VAL A 2 23.07 15.91 -15.27
C VAL A 2 21.78 16.09 -14.44
N CYS A 3 20.94 15.07 -14.31
CA CYS A 3 19.69 15.14 -13.55
C CYS A 3 19.92 15.16 -12.03
N HIS A 4 21.00 14.52 -11.57
CA HIS A 4 21.39 14.50 -10.16
C HIS A 4 21.94 15.86 -9.72
N ASP A 5 22.74 16.51 -10.58
CA ASP A 5 23.34 17.82 -10.29
C ASP A 5 22.30 18.95 -10.28
N GLN A 6 21.28 18.90 -11.13
CA GLN A 6 20.19 19.88 -11.15
C GLN A 6 19.30 19.79 -9.89
N PHE A 7 19.03 18.59 -9.36
CA PHE A 7 18.27 18.43 -8.13
C PHE A 7 19.03 18.98 -6.91
N PHE A 8 20.33 18.73 -6.83
CA PHE A 8 21.20 19.29 -5.79
C PHE A 8 21.32 20.81 -5.89
N PHE A 9 21.42 21.35 -7.10
CA PHE A 9 21.48 22.79 -7.33
C PHE A 9 20.18 23.51 -6.89
N PHE A 10 19.01 22.94 -7.25
CA PHE A 10 17.71 23.49 -6.83
C PHE A 10 17.54 23.46 -5.31
N PHE A 11 17.98 22.37 -4.67
CA PHE A 11 17.94 22.23 -3.21
C PHE A 11 18.89 23.21 -2.51
N TRP A 12 19.99 23.57 -3.14
CA TRP A 12 20.98 24.50 -2.58
C TRP A 12 20.54 25.97 -2.67
N VAL A 13 19.73 26.32 -3.66
CA VAL A 13 19.18 27.68 -3.87
C VAL A 13 17.99 27.97 -2.94
N MET A 14 17.33 26.95 -2.37
CA MET A 14 16.24 27.14 -1.43
C MET A 14 16.71 27.71 -0.10
N SER A 15 15.88 28.61 0.51
CA SER A 15 16.14 29.08 1.87
C SER A 15 16.11 27.94 2.87
N ALA A 16 16.75 28.09 4.03
CA ALA A 16 16.74 27.08 5.10
C ALA A 16 15.30 26.71 5.53
N ALA A 17 14.41 27.68 5.64
CA ALA A 17 13.00 27.48 5.97
C ALA A 17 12.25 26.66 4.90
N SER A 18 12.52 26.95 3.60
CA SER A 18 11.92 26.21 2.49
C SER A 18 12.41 24.75 2.44
N ARG A 19 13.70 24.52 2.70
CA ARG A 19 14.27 23.15 2.79
C ARG A 19 13.64 22.36 3.94
N GLN A 20 13.48 22.98 5.10
CA GLN A 20 12.82 22.34 6.23
C GLN A 20 11.36 21.96 5.89
N LYS A 21 10.61 22.88 5.28
CA LYS A 21 9.22 22.63 4.88
C LYS A 21 9.12 21.50 3.84
N PHE A 22 10.00 21.48 2.86
CA PHE A 22 10.08 20.40 1.85
C PHE A 22 10.37 19.04 2.50
N SER A 23 11.32 18.98 3.45
CA SER A 23 11.59 17.76 4.20
C SER A 23 10.37 17.26 4.97
N LEU A 24 9.58 18.15 5.58
CA LEU A 24 8.33 17.79 6.26
C LEU A 24 7.29 17.20 5.30
N TYR A 25 7.20 17.72 4.07
CA TYR A 25 6.31 17.12 3.07
C TYR A 25 6.79 15.75 2.59
N LEU A 26 8.09 15.54 2.44
CA LEU A 26 8.64 14.20 2.12
C LEU A 26 8.37 13.20 3.24
N GLN A 27 8.46 13.61 4.50
CA GLN A 27 8.07 12.78 5.65
C GLN A 27 6.56 12.51 5.68
N LEU A 28 5.73 13.50 5.37
CA LEU A 28 4.27 13.36 5.32
C LEU A 28 3.84 12.29 4.32
N ILE A 29 4.41 12.31 3.11
CA ILE A 29 4.14 11.33 2.05
C ILE A 29 4.91 10.02 2.21
N ARG A 30 5.73 9.89 3.26
CA ARG A 30 6.54 8.70 3.55
C ARG A 30 7.53 8.34 2.45
N TRP A 31 8.11 9.35 1.78
CA TRP A 31 9.12 9.14 0.74
C TRP A 31 10.40 8.48 1.28
N ASP A 32 10.73 8.74 2.53
CA ASP A 32 11.84 8.15 3.29
C ASP A 32 11.66 6.65 3.61
N ARG A 33 10.46 6.10 3.36
CA ARG A 33 10.11 4.71 3.66
C ARG A 33 9.53 4.00 2.44
N PRO A 34 10.37 3.65 1.45
CA PRO A 34 9.92 3.10 0.17
C PRO A 34 9.21 1.75 0.29
N ALA A 35 9.46 0.97 1.35
CA ALA A 35 8.75 -0.28 1.61
C ALA A 35 7.22 -0.11 1.54
N GLY A 36 6.69 1.02 2.00
CA GLY A 36 5.24 1.26 2.02
C GLY A 36 4.58 1.26 0.64
N TRP A 37 5.21 1.85 -0.39
CA TRP A 37 4.64 1.82 -1.75
C TRP A 37 5.09 0.58 -2.53
N LEU A 38 6.23 -0.02 -2.21
CA LEU A 38 6.67 -1.28 -2.81
C LEU A 38 5.70 -2.43 -2.48
N LEU A 39 5.18 -2.49 -1.24
CA LEU A 39 4.18 -3.48 -0.84
C LEU A 39 2.88 -3.42 -1.68
N LEU A 40 2.52 -2.25 -2.20
CA LEU A 40 1.38 -2.12 -3.12
C LEU A 40 1.79 -2.37 -4.57
N LEU A 41 3.00 -1.95 -4.94
CA LEU A 41 3.47 -1.97 -6.31
C LEU A 41 3.71 -3.39 -6.81
N TRP A 42 4.34 -4.27 -6.01
CA TRP A 42 4.64 -5.63 -6.42
C TRP A 42 3.41 -6.44 -6.85
N PRO A 43 2.34 -6.56 -6.04
CA PRO A 43 1.14 -7.30 -6.47
C PRO A 43 0.43 -6.63 -7.65
N THR A 44 0.43 -5.31 -7.71
CA THR A 44 -0.17 -4.55 -8.82
C THR A 44 0.55 -4.81 -10.14
N LEU A 45 1.89 -4.74 -10.15
CA LEU A 45 2.67 -5.04 -11.35
C LEU A 45 2.58 -6.52 -11.74
N SER A 46 2.63 -7.42 -10.76
CA SER A 46 2.44 -8.85 -11.03
C SER A 46 1.10 -9.12 -11.73
N ALA A 47 0.02 -8.51 -11.24
CA ALA A 47 -1.30 -8.61 -11.85
C ALA A 47 -1.33 -8.01 -13.26
N LEU A 48 -0.62 -6.90 -13.49
CA LEU A 48 -0.53 -6.26 -14.80
C LEU A 48 0.15 -7.17 -15.82
N TRP A 49 1.24 -7.85 -15.43
CA TRP A 49 1.93 -8.84 -16.28
C TRP A 49 1.07 -10.07 -16.55
N LEU A 50 0.39 -10.59 -15.52
CA LEU A 50 -0.52 -11.72 -15.65
C LEU A 50 -1.70 -11.40 -16.59
N ALA A 51 -2.29 -10.22 -16.44
CA ALA A 51 -3.41 -9.77 -17.28
C ALA A 51 -3.00 -9.62 -18.75
N ALA A 52 -1.78 -9.12 -19.00
CA ALA A 52 -1.25 -8.95 -20.36
C ALA A 52 -0.73 -10.26 -21.00
N GLY A 53 -0.53 -11.31 -20.21
CA GLY A 53 0.13 -12.55 -20.67
C GLY A 53 1.60 -12.34 -21.08
N GLY A 54 2.21 -11.24 -20.62
CA GLY A 54 3.56 -10.81 -20.96
C GLY A 54 3.79 -9.32 -20.69
N PHE A 55 4.56 -8.65 -21.54
CA PHE A 55 4.86 -7.24 -21.37
C PHE A 55 3.63 -6.35 -21.55
N PRO A 56 3.19 -5.59 -20.51
CA PRO A 56 1.94 -4.81 -20.56
C PRO A 56 2.06 -3.47 -21.32
N GLY A 57 3.24 -3.13 -21.79
CA GLY A 57 3.52 -1.84 -22.43
C GLY A 57 3.99 -0.76 -21.45
N TRP A 58 4.84 0.15 -21.95
CA TRP A 58 5.44 1.20 -21.12
C TRP A 58 4.42 2.17 -20.53
N HIS A 59 3.34 2.45 -21.26
CA HIS A 59 2.27 3.33 -20.81
C HIS A 59 1.61 2.80 -19.54
N LEU A 60 1.11 1.55 -19.54
CA LEU A 60 0.47 0.95 -18.36
C LEU A 60 1.46 0.78 -17.20
N LEU A 61 2.71 0.40 -17.48
CA LEU A 61 3.74 0.35 -16.45
C LEU A 61 3.94 1.70 -15.77
N ALA A 62 4.04 2.78 -16.54
CA ALA A 62 4.18 4.13 -15.99
C ALA A 62 2.95 4.54 -15.18
N VAL A 63 1.74 4.33 -15.72
CA VAL A 63 0.48 4.68 -15.04
C VAL A 63 0.35 3.95 -13.71
N PHE A 64 0.57 2.63 -13.68
CA PHE A 64 0.40 1.85 -12.45
C PHE A 64 1.53 2.07 -11.45
N THR A 65 2.76 2.27 -11.90
CA THR A 65 3.88 2.58 -11.00
C THR A 65 3.71 3.96 -10.35
N LEU A 66 3.54 5.00 -11.16
CA LEU A 66 3.36 6.37 -10.65
C LEU A 66 2.06 6.51 -9.88
N GLY A 67 0.96 5.93 -10.39
CA GLY A 67 -0.34 5.93 -9.72
C GLY A 67 -0.28 5.29 -8.34
N THR A 68 0.40 4.16 -8.19
CA THR A 68 0.59 3.50 -6.89
C THR A 68 1.37 4.37 -5.90
N ILE A 69 2.48 4.98 -6.35
CA ILE A 69 3.29 5.87 -5.52
C ILE A 69 2.47 7.09 -5.07
N LEU A 70 1.77 7.73 -6.00
CA LEU A 70 0.96 8.92 -5.73
C LEU A 70 -0.21 8.61 -4.79
N MET A 71 -0.97 7.54 -5.05
CA MET A 71 -2.11 7.15 -4.22
C MET A 71 -1.69 6.67 -2.83
N ARG A 72 -0.55 5.96 -2.72
CA ARG A 72 0.01 5.60 -1.40
C ARG A 72 0.42 6.84 -0.62
N SER A 73 1.04 7.81 -1.28
CA SER A 73 1.43 9.10 -0.68
C SER A 73 0.21 9.91 -0.24
N ALA A 74 -0.82 10.00 -1.09
CA ALA A 74 -2.10 10.63 -0.74
C ALA A 74 -2.77 9.95 0.46
N GLY A 75 -2.78 8.62 0.48
CA GLY A 75 -3.30 7.83 1.60
C GLY A 75 -2.57 8.10 2.92
N CYS A 76 -1.25 8.33 2.88
CA CYS A 76 -0.48 8.72 4.07
C CYS A 76 -0.95 10.06 4.63
N CYS A 77 -1.20 11.06 3.77
CA CYS A 77 -1.69 12.37 4.18
C CYS A 77 -3.04 12.26 4.90
N ILE A 78 -3.98 11.51 4.32
CA ILE A 78 -5.32 11.32 4.90
C ILE A 78 -5.26 10.52 6.20
N ASN A 79 -4.45 9.46 6.24
CA ASN A 79 -4.28 8.65 7.44
C ASN A 79 -3.68 9.46 8.60
N ASP A 80 -2.66 10.29 8.35
CA ASP A 80 -2.06 11.15 9.37
C ASP A 80 -3.04 12.20 9.92
N VAL A 81 -3.96 12.70 9.08
CA VAL A 81 -5.05 13.59 9.50
C VAL A 81 -6.09 12.83 10.32
N ALA A 82 -6.52 11.66 9.85
CA ALA A 82 -7.55 10.86 10.54
C ALA A 82 -7.09 10.34 11.91
N ASP A 83 -5.84 9.92 12.01
CA ASP A 83 -5.27 9.34 13.23
C ASP A 83 -4.59 10.38 14.15
N ARG A 84 -4.60 11.68 13.80
CA ARG A 84 -3.86 12.75 14.48
C ARG A 84 -3.98 12.72 16.00
N GLU A 85 -5.17 12.55 16.54
CA GLU A 85 -5.40 12.59 17.99
C GLU A 85 -4.92 11.29 18.68
N PHE A 86 -5.01 10.15 18.00
CA PHE A 86 -4.52 8.87 18.51
C PHE A 86 -3.00 8.77 18.44
N ASP A 87 -2.41 9.23 17.33
CA ASP A 87 -0.97 9.19 17.08
C ASP A 87 -0.14 9.94 18.13
N LYS A 88 -0.71 10.92 18.80
CA LYS A 88 -0.07 11.64 19.92
C LYS A 88 0.30 10.71 21.10
N HIS A 89 -0.42 9.62 21.26
CA HIS A 89 -0.29 8.70 22.38
C HIS A 89 0.55 7.45 22.04
N VAL A 90 0.93 7.29 20.78
CA VAL A 90 1.76 6.17 20.29
C VAL A 90 3.18 6.67 20.03
N LYS A 91 4.17 6.09 20.72
CA LYS A 91 5.58 6.54 20.70
C LYS A 91 6.15 6.67 19.28
N ARG A 92 5.83 5.71 18.41
CA ARG A 92 6.34 5.65 17.05
C ARG A 92 5.76 6.75 16.13
N THR A 93 4.56 7.23 16.43
CA THR A 93 3.80 8.14 15.55
C THR A 93 3.64 9.57 16.08
N ALA A 94 3.99 9.82 17.34
CA ALA A 94 3.88 11.12 17.98
C ALA A 94 4.64 12.25 17.25
N GLN A 95 5.74 11.92 16.55
CA GLN A 95 6.57 12.88 15.82
C GLN A 95 6.15 13.07 14.34
N ARG A 96 5.02 12.47 13.91
CA ARG A 96 4.53 12.68 12.53
C ARG A 96 4.24 14.16 12.27
N PRO A 97 4.47 14.67 11.05
CA PRO A 97 4.33 16.10 10.74
C PRO A 97 2.97 16.69 11.10
N VAL A 98 1.87 15.97 10.91
CA VAL A 98 0.52 16.45 11.26
C VAL A 98 0.27 16.33 12.76
N THR A 99 0.72 15.24 13.38
CA THR A 99 0.56 14.97 14.82
C THR A 99 1.31 15.98 15.67
N SER A 100 2.55 16.30 15.30
CA SER A 100 3.39 17.31 15.97
C SER A 100 2.97 18.75 15.69
N GLY A 101 2.10 18.97 14.69
CA GLY A 101 1.68 20.32 14.26
C GLY A 101 2.66 21.01 13.32
N ALA A 102 3.74 20.36 12.90
CA ALA A 102 4.71 20.91 11.94
C ALA A 102 4.12 21.11 10.52
N VAL A 103 3.09 20.33 10.19
CA VAL A 103 2.24 20.49 9.00
C VAL A 103 0.79 20.59 9.47
N SER A 104 0.06 21.59 9.00
CA SER A 104 -1.35 21.75 9.34
C SER A 104 -2.22 20.70 8.67
N VAL A 105 -3.37 20.39 9.27
CA VAL A 105 -4.38 19.49 8.67
C VAL A 105 -4.77 19.95 7.26
N ARG A 106 -4.97 21.25 7.09
CA ARG A 106 -5.35 21.82 5.80
C ARG A 106 -4.28 21.61 4.74
N GLU A 107 -3.00 21.83 5.07
CA GLU A 107 -1.88 21.56 4.16
C GLU A 107 -1.81 20.09 3.79
N ALA A 108 -1.92 19.18 4.78
CA ALA A 108 -1.88 17.73 4.52
C ALA A 108 -3.02 17.28 3.60
N LEU A 109 -4.23 17.81 3.78
CA LEU A 109 -5.37 17.52 2.90
C LEU A 109 -5.16 18.06 1.48
N TRP A 110 -4.58 19.26 1.32
CA TRP A 110 -4.27 19.81 0.00
C TRP A 110 -3.19 18.99 -0.72
N VAL A 111 -2.13 18.58 -0.02
CA VAL A 111 -1.10 17.70 -0.59
C VAL A 111 -1.71 16.37 -1.01
N GLY A 112 -2.49 15.74 -0.15
CA GLY A 112 -3.18 14.47 -0.46
C GLY A 112 -4.12 14.59 -1.67
N ALA A 113 -4.94 15.67 -1.72
CA ALA A 113 -5.85 15.91 -2.83
C ALA A 113 -5.11 16.14 -4.15
N LEU A 114 -4.02 16.92 -4.14
CA LEU A 114 -3.21 17.16 -5.34
C LEU A 114 -2.60 15.86 -5.88
N LEU A 115 -2.03 15.03 -5.00
CA LEU A 115 -1.45 13.74 -5.40
C LEU A 115 -2.52 12.80 -5.96
N ALA A 116 -3.70 12.74 -5.35
CA ALA A 116 -4.83 11.95 -5.85
C ALA A 116 -5.34 12.45 -7.20
N LEU A 117 -5.42 13.76 -7.42
CA LEU A 117 -5.81 14.34 -8.69
C LEU A 117 -4.79 14.04 -9.80
N ILE A 118 -3.50 14.09 -9.52
CA ILE A 118 -2.45 13.70 -10.49
C ILE A 118 -2.58 12.21 -10.82
N ALA A 119 -2.78 11.34 -9.81
CA ALA A 119 -3.01 9.91 -10.02
C ALA A 119 -4.28 9.66 -10.85
N PHE A 120 -5.35 10.40 -10.62
CA PHE A 120 -6.57 10.32 -11.41
C PHE A 120 -6.34 10.77 -12.87
N GLY A 121 -5.55 11.82 -13.08
CA GLY A 121 -5.10 12.23 -14.42
C GLY A 121 -4.40 11.11 -15.19
N LEU A 122 -3.55 10.31 -14.51
CA LEU A 122 -2.94 9.12 -15.10
C LEU A 122 -3.97 8.04 -15.44
N VAL A 123 -4.93 7.79 -14.55
CA VAL A 123 -6.01 6.81 -14.79
C VAL A 123 -6.89 7.20 -15.97
N LEU A 124 -7.16 8.48 -16.18
CA LEU A 124 -7.93 8.98 -17.34
C LEU A 124 -7.27 8.66 -18.69
N THR A 125 -5.98 8.34 -18.72
CA THR A 125 -5.29 7.89 -19.94
C THR A 125 -5.50 6.40 -20.25
N THR A 126 -6.22 5.67 -19.39
CA THR A 126 -6.56 4.25 -19.56
C THR A 126 -7.95 4.10 -20.18
N ASN A 127 -8.59 2.96 -20.00
CA ASN A 127 -9.94 2.71 -20.51
C ASN A 127 -11.04 3.09 -19.49
N THR A 128 -12.26 3.24 -19.97
CA THR A 128 -13.44 3.64 -19.17
C THR A 128 -13.70 2.70 -17.98
N ALA A 129 -13.49 1.40 -18.15
CA ALA A 129 -13.69 0.43 -17.07
C ALA A 129 -12.73 0.70 -15.91
N THR A 130 -11.45 0.96 -16.19
CA THR A 130 -10.46 1.29 -15.17
C THR A 130 -10.76 2.60 -14.47
N VAL A 131 -11.22 3.62 -15.23
CA VAL A 131 -11.66 4.88 -14.64
C VAL A 131 -12.82 4.67 -13.69
N LEU A 132 -13.82 3.88 -14.05
CA LEU A 132 -14.95 3.57 -13.15
C LEU A 132 -14.49 2.81 -11.90
N TRP A 133 -13.62 1.81 -12.04
CA TRP A 133 -13.09 1.06 -10.91
C TRP A 133 -12.18 1.89 -9.99
N SER A 134 -11.56 2.96 -10.50
CA SER A 134 -10.77 3.88 -9.68
C SER A 134 -11.59 4.60 -8.61
N PHE A 135 -12.88 4.85 -8.85
CA PHE A 135 -13.78 5.41 -7.83
C PHE A 135 -14.07 4.41 -6.71
N ALA A 136 -14.23 3.12 -7.04
CA ALA A 136 -14.38 2.08 -6.03
C ALA A 136 -13.09 1.93 -5.19
N ALA A 137 -11.92 1.96 -5.84
CA ALA A 137 -10.63 1.94 -5.15
C ALA A 137 -10.48 3.13 -4.19
N LEU A 138 -10.84 4.33 -4.64
CA LEU A 138 -10.81 5.54 -3.82
C LEU A 138 -11.76 5.43 -2.62
N ALA A 139 -12.98 4.93 -2.82
CA ALA A 139 -13.95 4.76 -1.74
C ALA A 139 -13.42 3.83 -0.65
N VAL A 140 -12.82 2.69 -1.00
CA VAL A 140 -12.21 1.75 -0.05
C VAL A 140 -11.02 2.41 0.67
N ALA A 141 -10.17 3.14 -0.06
CA ALA A 141 -9.02 3.84 0.51
C ALA A 141 -9.42 4.93 1.53
N LEU A 142 -10.55 5.62 1.30
CA LEU A 142 -11.07 6.63 2.21
C LEU A 142 -11.73 6.03 3.46
N VAL A 143 -12.35 4.85 3.36
CA VAL A 143 -12.98 4.16 4.49
C VAL A 143 -11.95 3.57 5.44
N TYR A 144 -10.83 3.06 4.93
CA TYR A 144 -9.83 2.35 5.71
C TYR A 144 -9.33 3.09 6.98
N PRO A 145 -8.94 4.38 6.95
CA PRO A 145 -8.43 5.06 8.15
C PRO A 145 -9.42 5.07 9.33
N TYR A 146 -10.71 4.99 9.03
CA TYR A 146 -11.78 4.98 10.03
C TYR A 146 -12.12 3.57 10.53
N ALA A 147 -11.73 2.52 9.81
CA ALA A 147 -12.03 1.13 10.14
C ALA A 147 -11.53 0.72 11.53
N LYS A 148 -10.38 1.24 11.96
CA LYS A 148 -9.79 0.99 13.29
C LYS A 148 -10.74 1.32 14.48
N ARG A 149 -11.75 2.12 14.26
CA ARG A 149 -12.71 2.55 15.29
C ARG A 149 -13.86 1.58 15.44
N PHE A 150 -14.20 0.84 14.39
CA PHE A 150 -15.43 0.02 14.34
C PHE A 150 -15.13 -1.47 14.15
N VAL A 151 -14.11 -1.81 13.38
CA VAL A 151 -13.80 -3.19 12.98
C VAL A 151 -12.73 -3.76 13.91
N SER A 152 -12.91 -5.00 14.38
CA SER A 152 -11.95 -5.70 15.24
C SER A 152 -10.64 -6.07 14.52
N MET A 153 -10.69 -6.23 13.20
CA MET A 153 -9.53 -6.50 12.34
C MET A 153 -9.44 -5.47 11.21
N PRO A 154 -9.05 -4.21 11.49
CA PRO A 154 -8.94 -3.16 10.47
C PRO A 154 -7.92 -3.50 9.37
N GLN A 155 -6.97 -4.39 9.64
CA GLN A 155 -6.01 -4.93 8.68
C GLN A 155 -6.68 -5.63 7.49
N ALA A 156 -7.87 -6.21 7.68
CA ALA A 156 -8.63 -6.78 6.58
C ALA A 156 -9.15 -5.71 5.60
N VAL A 157 -9.61 -4.56 6.13
CA VAL A 157 -10.03 -3.42 5.31
C VAL A 157 -8.84 -2.81 4.57
N LEU A 158 -7.69 -2.69 5.25
CA LEU A 158 -6.43 -2.31 4.62
C LEU A 158 -6.07 -3.28 3.49
N GLY A 159 -6.19 -4.59 3.76
CA GLY A 159 -5.90 -5.64 2.79
C GLY A 159 -6.70 -5.49 1.50
N VAL A 160 -7.98 -5.18 1.59
CA VAL A 160 -8.81 -4.87 0.42
C VAL A 160 -8.29 -3.63 -0.30
N ALA A 161 -8.07 -2.53 0.43
CA ALA A 161 -7.58 -1.27 -0.16
C ALA A 161 -6.23 -1.45 -0.88
N PHE A 162 -5.28 -2.16 -0.26
CA PHE A 162 -3.94 -2.39 -0.80
C PHE A 162 -3.92 -3.39 -1.95
N SER A 163 -4.91 -4.27 -2.04
CA SER A 163 -5.02 -5.25 -3.12
C SER A 163 -5.80 -4.74 -4.33
N PHE A 164 -6.42 -3.56 -4.25
CA PHE A 164 -7.31 -3.07 -5.29
C PHE A 164 -6.59 -2.71 -6.60
N GLY A 165 -5.28 -2.53 -6.56
CA GLY A 165 -4.44 -2.42 -7.76
C GLY A 165 -4.52 -3.64 -8.68
N ILE A 166 -4.80 -4.84 -8.14
CA ILE A 166 -4.91 -6.08 -8.91
C ILE A 166 -6.11 -6.05 -9.88
N PRO A 167 -7.36 -5.88 -9.42
CA PRO A 167 -8.49 -5.79 -10.34
C PRO A 167 -8.38 -4.59 -11.30
N MET A 168 -7.82 -3.47 -10.86
CA MET A 168 -7.59 -2.33 -11.73
C MET A 168 -6.59 -2.65 -12.85
N ALA A 169 -5.52 -3.42 -12.57
CA ALA A 169 -4.56 -3.86 -13.59
C ALA A 169 -5.22 -4.74 -14.65
N TYR A 170 -6.05 -5.70 -14.25
CA TYR A 170 -6.84 -6.52 -15.18
C TYR A 170 -7.82 -5.69 -16.00
N SER A 171 -8.52 -4.76 -15.36
CA SER A 171 -9.43 -3.84 -16.04
C SER A 171 -8.71 -3.01 -17.10
N ALA A 172 -7.49 -2.53 -16.82
CA ALA A 172 -6.72 -1.70 -17.74
C ALA A 172 -6.27 -2.46 -18.98
N VAL A 173 -5.94 -3.75 -18.83
CA VAL A 173 -5.48 -4.60 -19.96
C VAL A 173 -6.65 -5.18 -20.73
N LEU A 174 -7.64 -5.74 -20.02
CA LEU A 174 -8.71 -6.55 -20.62
C LEU A 174 -10.04 -5.78 -20.82
N GLY A 175 -10.18 -4.59 -20.23
CA GLY A 175 -11.46 -3.87 -20.18
C GLY A 175 -12.49 -4.48 -19.21
N THR A 176 -12.18 -5.61 -18.60
CA THR A 176 -13.05 -6.34 -17.65
C THR A 176 -12.22 -6.89 -16.48
N ILE A 177 -12.90 -7.34 -15.42
CA ILE A 177 -12.25 -7.98 -14.27
C ILE A 177 -12.70 -9.44 -14.22
N PRO A 178 -11.87 -10.40 -14.69
CA PRO A 178 -12.19 -11.81 -14.62
C PRO A 178 -12.13 -12.33 -13.18
N GLY A 179 -12.75 -13.50 -12.90
CA GLY A 179 -12.73 -14.14 -11.60
C GLY A 179 -11.34 -14.35 -11.02
N GLN A 180 -10.36 -14.62 -11.87
CA GLN A 180 -8.94 -14.77 -11.50
C GLN A 180 -8.39 -13.52 -10.77
N ALA A 181 -8.76 -12.31 -11.19
CA ALA A 181 -8.32 -11.08 -10.55
C ALA A 181 -8.83 -10.97 -9.10
N TRP A 182 -10.07 -11.40 -8.85
CA TRP A 182 -10.64 -11.43 -7.51
C TRP A 182 -9.98 -12.49 -6.62
N VAL A 183 -9.64 -13.65 -7.18
CA VAL A 183 -8.89 -14.70 -6.47
C VAL A 183 -7.51 -14.18 -6.05
N LEU A 184 -6.80 -13.50 -6.95
CA LEU A 184 -5.50 -12.89 -6.63
C LEU A 184 -5.63 -11.78 -5.58
N LEU A 185 -6.70 -10.97 -5.63
CA LEU A 185 -6.99 -9.97 -4.60
C LEU A 185 -7.17 -10.62 -3.23
N ILE A 186 -7.95 -11.70 -3.15
CA ILE A 186 -8.15 -12.45 -1.90
C ILE A 186 -6.82 -13.01 -1.39
N GLY A 187 -6.01 -13.60 -2.27
CA GLY A 187 -4.68 -14.06 -1.91
C GLY A 187 -3.81 -12.93 -1.34
N ASN A 188 -3.78 -11.78 -2.01
CA ASN A 188 -3.00 -10.63 -1.57
C ASN A 188 -3.51 -10.03 -0.25
N LEU A 189 -4.83 -10.10 -0.01
CA LEU A 189 -5.41 -9.71 1.29
C LEU A 189 -4.78 -10.49 2.44
N PHE A 190 -4.56 -11.80 2.28
CA PHE A 190 -3.87 -12.60 3.30
C PHE A 190 -2.42 -12.16 3.51
N TRP A 191 -1.70 -11.79 2.45
CA TRP A 191 -0.36 -11.24 2.58
C TRP A 191 -0.36 -9.92 3.36
N VAL A 192 -1.30 -9.01 3.07
CA VAL A 192 -1.45 -7.77 3.82
C VAL A 192 -1.82 -8.03 5.28
N LEU A 193 -2.74 -8.97 5.54
CA LEU A 193 -3.09 -9.38 6.90
C LEU A 193 -1.88 -9.88 7.69
N ALA A 194 -1.00 -10.66 7.04
CA ALA A 194 0.20 -11.17 7.69
C ALA A 194 1.13 -10.03 8.11
N TYR A 195 1.68 -9.27 7.16
CA TYR A 195 2.68 -8.26 7.49
C TYR A 195 2.12 -7.08 8.30
N ASP A 196 0.86 -6.69 8.10
CA ASP A 196 0.29 -5.57 8.87
C ASP A 196 -0.10 -6.01 10.29
N THR A 197 -0.34 -7.31 10.53
CA THR A 197 -0.43 -7.86 11.89
C THR A 197 0.92 -7.80 12.60
N GLU A 198 2.03 -8.10 11.92
CA GLU A 198 3.39 -7.94 12.46
C GLU A 198 3.66 -6.48 12.87
N TYR A 199 3.29 -5.52 12.03
CA TYR A 199 3.35 -4.10 12.38
C TYR A 199 2.50 -3.76 13.61
N ALA A 200 1.30 -4.30 13.70
CA ALA A 200 0.40 -4.08 14.84
C ALA A 200 0.93 -4.70 16.15
N MET A 201 1.74 -5.77 16.08
CA MET A 201 2.38 -6.35 17.26
C MET A 201 3.37 -5.38 17.90
N VAL A 202 4.06 -4.55 17.11
CA VAL A 202 5.01 -3.54 17.61
C VAL A 202 4.32 -2.47 18.46
N ASP A 203 3.12 -2.07 18.06
CA ASP A 203 2.36 -0.99 18.72
C ASP A 203 1.33 -1.53 19.74
N ARG A 204 1.26 -2.85 20.00
CA ARG A 204 0.21 -3.52 20.79
C ARG A 204 -0.03 -2.88 22.16
N ASP A 205 1.03 -2.60 22.91
CA ASP A 205 0.91 -2.06 24.26
C ASP A 205 0.35 -0.64 24.28
N ASP A 206 0.74 0.18 23.31
CA ASP A 206 0.22 1.53 23.14
C ASP A 206 -1.24 1.50 22.65
N ASP A 207 -1.56 0.63 21.69
CA ASP A 207 -2.91 0.45 21.15
C ASP A 207 -3.91 -0.03 22.21
N LEU A 208 -3.51 -0.94 23.09
CA LEU A 208 -4.32 -1.38 24.22
C LEU A 208 -4.64 -0.25 25.18
N ARG A 209 -3.68 0.65 25.45
CA ARG A 209 -3.87 1.79 26.37
C ARG A 209 -4.86 2.82 25.84
N ILE A 210 -4.90 3.01 24.52
CA ILE A 210 -5.78 4.00 23.88
C ILE A 210 -7.08 3.40 23.34
N GLY A 211 -7.28 2.08 23.55
CA GLY A 211 -8.50 1.37 23.13
C GLY A 211 -8.64 1.19 21.63
N MET A 212 -7.53 1.20 20.87
CA MET A 212 -7.53 0.92 19.43
C MET A 212 -7.75 -0.56 19.16
N LYS A 213 -8.47 -0.85 18.06
CA LYS A 213 -8.69 -2.22 17.58
C LYS A 213 -7.63 -2.57 16.55
N THR A 214 -6.97 -3.73 16.74
CA THR A 214 -5.98 -4.26 15.79
C THR A 214 -6.08 -5.78 15.71
N SER A 215 -5.58 -6.37 14.60
CA SER A 215 -5.51 -7.82 14.45
C SER A 215 -4.61 -8.45 15.52
N ALA A 216 -3.51 -7.81 15.91
CA ALA A 216 -2.61 -8.30 16.95
C ALA A 216 -3.32 -8.42 18.32
N ILE A 217 -4.21 -7.50 18.65
CA ILE A 217 -5.03 -7.55 19.87
C ILE A 217 -6.12 -8.63 19.72
N THR A 218 -6.80 -8.67 18.58
CA THR A 218 -7.90 -9.62 18.31
C THR A 218 -7.42 -11.07 18.32
N LEU A 219 -6.27 -11.35 17.73
CA LEU A 219 -5.67 -12.68 17.65
C LEU A 219 -4.99 -13.09 18.96
N GLY A 220 -4.50 -12.15 19.75
CA GLY A 220 -3.89 -12.38 21.05
C GLY A 220 -2.69 -13.32 20.96
N ARG A 221 -2.79 -14.49 21.62
CA ARG A 221 -1.71 -15.51 21.65
C ARG A 221 -1.60 -16.31 20.34
N LEU A 222 -2.58 -16.19 19.45
CA LEU A 222 -2.59 -16.89 18.15
C LEU A 222 -2.06 -16.04 17.01
N ASP A 223 -1.53 -14.85 17.29
CA ASP A 223 -1.07 -13.89 16.29
C ASP A 223 -0.01 -14.48 15.34
N VAL A 224 1.06 -15.07 15.88
CA VAL A 224 2.12 -15.70 15.08
C VAL A 224 1.57 -16.87 14.25
N THR A 225 0.73 -17.73 14.84
CA THR A 225 0.12 -18.86 14.12
C THR A 225 -0.78 -18.36 12.98
N ALA A 226 -1.55 -17.30 13.22
CA ALA A 226 -2.41 -16.70 12.21
C ALA A 226 -1.59 -16.05 11.08
N ILE A 227 -0.49 -15.35 11.40
CA ILE A 227 0.44 -14.78 10.42
C ILE A 227 0.99 -15.88 9.50
N MET A 228 1.46 -16.99 10.06
CA MET A 228 1.95 -18.13 9.26
C MET A 228 0.88 -18.73 8.38
N LEU A 229 -0.35 -18.86 8.90
CA LEU A 229 -1.49 -19.31 8.10
C LEU A 229 -1.80 -18.34 6.95
N PHE A 230 -1.78 -17.04 7.20
CA PHE A 230 -2.03 -16.02 6.18
C PHE A 230 -0.95 -16.04 5.09
N TYR A 231 0.33 -16.15 5.43
CA TYR A 231 1.39 -16.36 4.44
C TYR A 231 1.20 -17.64 3.64
N GLY A 232 0.83 -18.75 4.30
CA GLY A 232 0.53 -20.03 3.64
C GLY A 232 -0.63 -19.92 2.64
N LEU A 233 -1.72 -19.25 3.03
CA LEU A 233 -2.87 -19.02 2.15
C LEU A 233 -2.51 -18.11 0.96
N TYR A 234 -1.75 -17.04 1.18
CA TYR A 234 -1.23 -16.20 0.11
C TYR A 234 -0.44 -17.02 -0.90
N LEU A 235 0.55 -17.79 -0.43
CA LEU A 235 1.40 -18.61 -1.30
C LEU A 235 0.59 -19.67 -2.04
N ALA A 236 -0.35 -20.34 -1.38
CA ALA A 236 -1.20 -21.35 -2.00
C ALA A 236 -2.07 -20.76 -3.13
N ILE A 237 -2.74 -19.65 -2.87
CA ILE A 237 -3.64 -19.00 -3.84
C ILE A 237 -2.84 -18.46 -5.04
N TRP A 238 -1.77 -17.71 -4.80
CA TRP A 238 -0.95 -17.16 -5.88
C TRP A 238 -0.25 -18.27 -6.68
N SER A 239 0.27 -19.31 -6.02
CA SER A 239 0.87 -20.46 -6.69
C SER A 239 -0.14 -21.20 -7.57
N TRP A 240 -1.37 -21.38 -7.08
CA TRP A 240 -2.43 -22.03 -7.89
C TRP A 240 -2.71 -21.28 -9.20
N VAL A 241 -2.71 -19.94 -9.16
CA VAL A 241 -2.93 -19.11 -10.36
C VAL A 241 -1.70 -19.06 -11.25
N VAL A 242 -0.49 -18.95 -10.69
CA VAL A 242 0.74 -18.71 -11.44
C VAL A 242 1.36 -20.00 -11.97
N ALA A 243 1.27 -21.12 -11.26
CA ALA A 243 1.92 -22.38 -11.63
C ALA A 243 1.65 -22.84 -13.07
N PRO A 244 0.41 -22.77 -13.61
CA PRO A 244 0.15 -23.19 -15.00
C PRO A 244 0.71 -22.23 -16.05
N LEU A 245 1.14 -21.02 -15.66
CA LEU A 245 1.58 -19.94 -16.56
C LEU A 245 3.10 -19.86 -16.70
N VAL A 246 3.84 -20.53 -15.83
CA VAL A 246 5.31 -20.47 -15.78
C VAL A 246 5.93 -21.85 -15.94
N GLN A 247 7.20 -21.89 -16.31
CA GLN A 247 7.95 -23.14 -16.40
C GLN A 247 8.09 -23.80 -15.03
N ALA A 248 7.92 -25.09 -14.95
CA ALA A 248 7.90 -25.84 -13.69
C ALA A 248 9.13 -25.56 -12.80
N TRP A 249 10.33 -25.50 -13.37
CA TRP A 249 11.55 -25.20 -12.61
C TRP A 249 11.53 -23.81 -12.00
N ALA A 250 11.04 -22.80 -12.74
CA ALA A 250 10.97 -21.42 -12.25
C ALA A 250 9.93 -21.30 -11.13
N TRP A 251 8.79 -21.99 -11.27
CA TRP A 251 7.79 -22.06 -10.23
C TRP A 251 8.33 -22.71 -8.96
N TRP A 252 9.00 -23.88 -9.07
CA TRP A 252 9.58 -24.56 -7.90
C TRP A 252 10.65 -23.71 -7.21
N LEU A 253 11.50 -23.03 -7.97
CA LEU A 253 12.51 -22.14 -7.42
C LEU A 253 11.87 -20.99 -6.65
N GLY A 254 10.90 -20.29 -7.23
CA GLY A 254 10.19 -19.17 -6.59
C GLY A 254 9.39 -19.60 -5.36
N ALA A 255 8.62 -20.69 -5.47
CA ALA A 255 7.83 -21.20 -4.36
C ALA A 255 8.70 -21.66 -3.18
N SER A 256 9.82 -22.35 -3.46
CA SER A 256 10.77 -22.77 -2.43
C SER A 256 11.44 -21.59 -1.74
N ALA A 257 11.87 -20.59 -2.49
CA ALA A 257 12.47 -19.37 -1.93
C ALA A 257 11.47 -18.62 -1.02
N ALA A 258 10.21 -18.47 -1.48
CA ALA A 258 9.17 -17.84 -0.68
C ALA A 258 8.84 -18.63 0.59
N ALA A 259 8.74 -19.97 0.50
CA ALA A 259 8.51 -20.81 1.66
C ALA A 259 9.66 -20.74 2.68
N LEU A 260 10.92 -20.75 2.22
CA LEU A 260 12.09 -20.57 3.07
C LEU A 260 12.08 -19.20 3.77
N GLN A 261 11.68 -18.14 3.06
CA GLN A 261 11.55 -16.81 3.64
C GLN A 261 10.51 -16.79 4.76
N VAL A 262 9.34 -17.42 4.56
CA VAL A 262 8.28 -17.50 5.58
C VAL A 262 8.78 -18.27 6.82
N VAL A 263 9.45 -19.40 6.62
CA VAL A 263 10.02 -20.20 7.73
C VAL A 263 11.11 -19.42 8.48
N TRP A 264 11.95 -18.67 7.75
CA TRP A 264 13.00 -17.86 8.38
C TRP A 264 12.44 -16.69 9.19
N HIS A 265 11.24 -16.21 8.81
CA HIS A 265 10.56 -15.12 9.51
C HIS A 265 9.88 -15.56 10.82
N TYR A 266 9.56 -16.86 10.93
CA TYR A 266 8.97 -17.48 12.13
C TYR A 266 10.00 -17.64 13.26
#